data_02a632339b6934692f334566feb81cc2
#
_entry.id   02a632339b6934692f334566feb81cc2
#
_cell.length_a   1.000
_cell.length_b   1.000
_cell.length_c   1.000
_cell.angle_alpha   90.00
_cell.angle_beta   90.00
_cell.angle_gamma   90.00
#
_symmetry.space_group_name_H-M   'P 1'
#
loop_
_entity.id
_entity.type
_entity.pdbx_description
1 polymer ?
#
loop_
_entity_poly.entity_id
_entity_poly.type
_entity_poly.pdbx_seq_one_letter_code
_entity_poly.pdbx_strand_id
1 'polypeptide(L)'
;MGLFGSNRCKFSCNLTNPIRFTLTFAPQFFYMKSIIIEGQLRTDYGKQATRQLRSQQLVPGVIYGGAQEINFSAPAVAFKSLVYTPEFMLAEIKVGGNTYKCILKDLQFEKVSDDLIHVDFLELIEDKAVVATLPVRYTGNSIGVKNGGRLVTKLKTLKVKTLPKNLKEFIEVDVTKLDLNGNIRVEDIKLDNMEVMNSPRIPMATVVLTRQLKQEQAAEAKEDKKKK
;
A
#
# COMPACT_ATOMS: atom_id res chain seq x y z
N MET A 1 78.20 -22.72 1.89
CA MET A 1 78.54 -21.73 0.86
C MET A 1 77.44 -21.72 -0.15
N GLY A 2 76.59 -20.75 0.01
CA GLY A 2 75.40 -20.51 -0.64
C GLY A 2 75.48 -19.47 -1.77
N LEU A 3 74.69 -19.56 -2.74
CA LEU A 3 74.46 -18.49 -3.70
C LEU A 3 72.98 -18.30 -3.93
N PHE A 4 72.47 -17.15 -3.46
CA PHE A 4 71.17 -16.62 -3.68
C PHE A 4 71.02 -16.22 -5.15
N GLY A 5 70.05 -16.83 -5.86
CA GLY A 5 69.60 -16.41 -7.18
C GLY A 5 68.37 -15.60 -7.09
N SER A 6 68.46 -14.29 -7.34
CA SER A 6 67.39 -13.32 -7.36
C SER A 6 66.67 -13.41 -8.71
N ASN A 7 65.47 -13.95 -8.73
CA ASN A 7 64.59 -13.88 -9.89
C ASN A 7 63.71 -12.64 -9.79
N ARG A 8 64.06 -11.62 -10.57
CA ARG A 8 63.20 -10.44 -10.83
C ARG A 8 62.15 -10.79 -11.86
N CYS A 9 60.93 -11.01 -11.43
CA CYS A 9 59.78 -11.01 -12.33
C CYS A 9 59.51 -9.59 -12.81
N LYS A 10 59.74 -9.35 -14.08
CA LYS A 10 59.27 -8.15 -14.78
C LYS A 10 57.78 -8.29 -15.06
N PHE A 11 56.93 -7.61 -14.27
CA PHE A 11 55.54 -7.42 -14.61
C PHE A 11 55.45 -6.32 -15.69
N SER A 12 55.13 -6.75 -16.89
CA SER A 12 54.74 -5.85 -17.99
C SER A 12 53.31 -5.40 -17.74
N CYS A 13 53.11 -4.16 -17.32
CA CYS A 13 51.82 -3.54 -17.29
C CYS A 13 51.37 -3.21 -18.71
N ASN A 14 50.52 -4.03 -19.31
CA ASN A 14 49.72 -3.64 -20.45
C ASN A 14 48.46 -2.88 -19.97
N LEU A 15 48.57 -1.57 -19.93
CA LEU A 15 47.45 -0.61 -19.82
C LEU A 15 46.81 -0.49 -21.22
N THR A 16 45.75 -1.20 -21.51
CA THR A 16 44.75 -0.73 -22.50
C THR A 16 43.53 -1.68 -22.46
N ASN A 17 42.63 -1.43 -21.53
CA ASN A 17 41.20 -1.68 -21.74
C ASN A 17 40.40 -0.80 -20.77
N PRO A 18 39.78 0.27 -21.25
CA PRO A 18 38.77 0.97 -20.47
C PRO A 18 37.53 0.06 -20.42
N ILE A 19 37.38 -0.67 -19.32
CA ILE A 19 36.10 -1.32 -19.00
C ILE A 19 35.09 -0.20 -18.89
N ARG A 20 34.34 0.02 -19.97
CA ARG A 20 33.12 0.81 -19.93
C ARG A 20 32.15 0.10 -18.97
N PHE A 21 32.12 0.55 -17.74
CA PHE A 21 31.03 0.28 -16.85
C PHE A 21 29.78 0.94 -17.45
N THR A 22 29.10 0.23 -18.32
CA THR A 22 27.71 0.54 -18.61
C THR A 22 26.97 0.27 -17.32
N LEU A 23 26.68 1.36 -16.58
CA LEU A 23 25.66 1.34 -15.55
C LEU A 23 24.36 0.96 -16.27
N THR A 24 24.11 -0.35 -16.34
CA THR A 24 22.79 -0.85 -16.68
C THR A 24 21.92 -0.42 -15.49
N PHE A 25 21.17 0.65 -15.69
CA PHE A 25 20.11 1.05 -14.79
C PHE A 25 19.10 -0.11 -14.83
N ALA A 26 19.31 -1.10 -13.98
CA ALA A 26 18.32 -2.12 -13.77
C ALA A 26 17.06 -1.38 -13.33
N PRO A 27 15.90 -1.58 -13.98
CA PRO A 27 14.66 -1.01 -13.51
C PRO A 27 14.53 -1.48 -12.07
N GLN A 28 14.45 -0.52 -11.14
CA GLN A 28 14.10 -0.83 -9.76
C GLN A 28 12.67 -1.39 -9.83
N PHE A 29 12.57 -2.69 -9.98
CA PHE A 29 11.36 -3.40 -9.63
C PHE A 29 11.14 -3.09 -8.15
N PHE A 30 10.22 -2.21 -7.87
CA PHE A 30 9.68 -2.02 -6.53
C PHE A 30 9.22 -3.41 -6.07
N TYR A 31 10.00 -4.00 -5.19
CA TYR A 31 9.73 -5.30 -4.63
C TYR A 31 8.57 -5.11 -3.65
N MET A 32 7.35 -5.27 -4.15
CA MET A 32 6.17 -5.20 -3.30
C MET A 32 6.21 -6.36 -2.31
N LYS A 33 5.87 -6.07 -1.07
CA LYS A 33 5.79 -7.11 -0.03
C LYS A 33 4.73 -8.13 -0.45
N SER A 34 5.11 -9.40 -0.56
CA SER A 34 4.21 -10.51 -0.82
C SER A 34 4.08 -11.41 0.41
N ILE A 35 2.88 -11.89 0.65
CA ILE A 35 2.59 -12.86 1.71
C ILE A 35 2.17 -14.16 1.05
N ILE A 36 2.82 -15.26 1.48
CA ILE A 36 2.49 -16.59 1.00
C ILE A 36 1.39 -17.17 1.89
N ILE A 37 0.30 -17.60 1.27
CA ILE A 37 -0.84 -18.24 1.93
C ILE A 37 -1.02 -19.63 1.35
N GLU A 38 -0.94 -20.65 2.17
CA GLU A 38 -1.22 -22.03 1.78
C GLU A 38 -2.68 -22.34 2.01
N GLY A 39 -3.38 -22.69 0.94
CA GLY A 39 -4.78 -23.03 0.96
C GLY A 39 -5.07 -24.43 0.41
N GLN A 40 -6.19 -25.00 0.81
CA GLN A 40 -6.71 -26.27 0.29
C GLN A 40 -7.86 -25.98 -0.66
N LEU A 41 -7.92 -26.69 -1.78
CA LEU A 41 -9.07 -26.63 -2.68
C LEU A 41 -10.32 -27.09 -1.95
N ARG A 42 -11.40 -26.35 -2.18
CA ARG A 42 -12.69 -26.62 -1.58
C ARG A 42 -13.64 -27.19 -2.63
N THR A 43 -14.16 -28.37 -2.33
CA THR A 43 -15.17 -29.06 -3.14
C THR A 43 -16.58 -28.95 -2.56
N ASP A 44 -16.67 -28.83 -1.22
CA ASP A 44 -17.93 -28.81 -0.52
C ASP A 44 -18.47 -27.39 -0.36
N TYR A 45 -19.70 -27.20 -0.83
CA TYR A 45 -20.40 -25.91 -0.79
C TYR A 45 -21.61 -25.98 0.14
N GLY A 46 -22.07 -24.83 0.57
CA GLY A 46 -23.28 -24.68 1.35
C GLY A 46 -23.06 -24.28 2.81
N LYS A 47 -24.18 -24.06 3.52
CA LYS A 47 -24.21 -23.48 4.87
C LYS A 47 -23.57 -24.38 5.93
N GLN A 48 -23.80 -25.70 5.82
CA GLN A 48 -23.26 -26.66 6.82
C GLN A 48 -21.75 -26.81 6.67
N ALA A 49 -21.24 -26.98 5.43
CA ALA A 49 -19.82 -27.09 5.15
C ALA A 49 -19.03 -25.83 5.60
N THR A 50 -19.55 -24.63 5.30
CA THR A 50 -18.92 -23.38 5.74
C THR A 50 -18.92 -23.22 7.26
N ARG A 51 -19.96 -23.67 7.96
CA ARG A 51 -20.00 -23.64 9.42
C ARG A 51 -18.96 -24.58 10.05
N GLN A 52 -18.80 -25.78 9.47
CA GLN A 52 -17.77 -26.72 9.93
C GLN A 52 -16.35 -26.19 9.72
N LEU A 53 -16.05 -25.59 8.57
CA LEU A 53 -14.75 -24.97 8.31
C LEU A 53 -14.44 -23.87 9.33
N ARG A 54 -15.39 -22.97 9.61
CA ARG A 54 -15.18 -21.90 10.59
C ARG A 54 -15.01 -22.42 12.01
N SER A 55 -15.69 -23.49 12.40
CA SER A 55 -15.47 -24.14 13.71
C SER A 55 -14.07 -24.73 13.85
N GLN A 56 -13.39 -25.03 12.73
CA GLN A 56 -12.00 -25.48 12.66
C GLN A 56 -11.02 -24.31 12.46
N GLN A 57 -11.46 -23.05 12.57
CA GLN A 57 -10.68 -21.85 12.31
C GLN A 57 -10.14 -21.76 10.89
N LEU A 58 -10.80 -22.39 9.93
CA LEU A 58 -10.55 -22.29 8.50
C LEU A 58 -11.50 -21.25 7.89
N VAL A 59 -10.94 -20.30 7.17
CA VAL A 59 -11.69 -19.25 6.48
C VAL A 59 -11.84 -19.65 5.01
N PRO A 60 -13.08 -19.72 4.49
CA PRO A 60 -13.31 -19.89 3.06
C PRO A 60 -12.97 -18.61 2.31
N GLY A 61 -12.34 -18.75 1.16
CA GLY A 61 -12.01 -17.65 0.26
C GLY A 61 -12.26 -18.03 -1.20
N VAL A 62 -12.34 -17.01 -2.04
CA VAL A 62 -12.52 -17.15 -3.49
C VAL A 62 -11.44 -16.34 -4.21
N ILE A 63 -10.84 -16.95 -5.23
CA ILE A 63 -9.96 -16.25 -6.18
C ILE A 63 -10.73 -16.13 -7.49
N TYR A 64 -10.88 -14.91 -7.98
CA TYR A 64 -11.55 -14.61 -9.24
C TYR A 64 -10.76 -13.63 -10.11
N GLY A 65 -11.20 -13.41 -11.33
CA GLY A 65 -10.54 -12.52 -12.29
C GLY A 65 -9.59 -13.21 -13.26
N GLY A 66 -9.21 -14.47 -12.98
CA GLY A 66 -8.44 -15.33 -13.84
C GLY A 66 -9.26 -16.06 -14.90
N ALA A 67 -8.73 -17.20 -15.36
CA ALA A 67 -9.42 -18.07 -16.31
C ALA A 67 -10.55 -18.86 -15.65
N GLN A 68 -10.42 -19.22 -14.39
CA GLN A 68 -11.38 -20.00 -13.59
C GLN A 68 -11.50 -19.40 -12.19
N GLU A 69 -12.68 -19.53 -11.60
CA GLU A 69 -12.89 -19.19 -10.18
C GLU A 69 -12.43 -20.34 -9.31
N ILE A 70 -11.59 -20.03 -8.33
CA ILE A 70 -10.99 -21.02 -7.44
C ILE A 70 -11.49 -20.79 -6.04
N ASN A 71 -12.22 -21.76 -5.52
CA ASN A 71 -12.67 -21.77 -4.14
C ASN A 71 -11.67 -22.53 -3.28
N PHE A 72 -11.21 -21.89 -2.21
CA PHE A 72 -10.23 -22.46 -1.31
C PHE A 72 -10.58 -22.21 0.15
N SER A 73 -9.91 -22.86 1.05
CA SER A 73 -9.96 -22.61 2.48
C SER A 73 -8.54 -22.54 3.04
N ALA A 74 -8.29 -21.59 3.92
CA ALA A 74 -7.00 -21.44 4.57
C ALA A 74 -7.18 -21.08 6.06
N PRO A 75 -6.17 -21.32 6.90
CA PRO A 75 -6.25 -21.00 8.32
C PRO A 75 -6.35 -19.49 8.53
N ALA A 76 -7.22 -19.05 9.46
CA ALA A 76 -7.43 -17.64 9.77
C ALA A 76 -6.14 -16.91 10.16
N VAL A 77 -5.18 -17.62 10.76
CA VAL A 77 -3.88 -17.08 11.16
C VAL A 77 -3.06 -16.59 9.96
N ALA A 78 -3.15 -17.27 8.80
CA ALA A 78 -2.39 -16.89 7.59
C ALA A 78 -2.84 -15.53 7.03
N PHE A 79 -4.09 -15.14 7.27
CA PHE A 79 -4.62 -13.86 6.81
C PHE A 79 -4.33 -12.69 7.75
N LYS A 80 -3.88 -12.93 9.00
CA LYS A 80 -3.67 -11.87 10.00
C LYS A 80 -2.73 -10.78 9.49
N SER A 81 -1.61 -11.17 8.89
CA SER A 81 -0.63 -10.19 8.37
C SER A 81 -1.18 -9.35 7.22
N LEU A 82 -2.10 -9.89 6.42
CA LEU A 82 -2.69 -9.19 5.28
C LEU A 82 -3.85 -8.27 5.70
N VAL A 83 -4.64 -8.70 6.68
CA VAL A 83 -5.89 -8.03 7.07
C VAL A 83 -5.64 -6.89 8.08
N TYR A 84 -4.78 -7.13 9.07
CA TYR A 84 -4.55 -6.19 10.17
C TYR A 84 -3.39 -5.22 9.95
N THR A 85 -2.70 -5.30 8.80
CA THR A 85 -1.64 -4.36 8.44
C THR A 85 -2.20 -3.27 7.52
N PRO A 86 -1.94 -1.99 7.79
CA PRO A 86 -2.43 -0.88 6.97
C PRO A 86 -1.67 -0.75 5.62
N GLU A 87 -0.69 -1.59 5.35
CA GLU A 87 0.09 -1.58 4.13
C GLU A 87 -0.59 -2.41 3.05
N PHE A 88 -0.49 -1.95 1.80
CA PHE A 88 -0.95 -2.74 0.67
C PHE A 88 0.08 -3.84 0.36
N MET A 89 -0.36 -5.09 0.36
CA MET A 89 0.49 -6.25 0.12
C MET A 89 -0.12 -7.16 -0.95
N LEU A 90 0.75 -7.84 -1.68
CA LEU A 90 0.36 -8.90 -2.60
C LEU A 90 0.18 -10.21 -1.84
N ALA A 91 -0.83 -10.98 -2.21
CA ALA A 91 -1.02 -12.32 -1.69
C ALA A 91 -0.59 -13.34 -2.75
N GLU A 92 0.33 -14.22 -2.40
CA GLU A 92 0.69 -15.40 -3.19
C GLU A 92 -0.02 -16.61 -2.59
N ILE A 93 -1.09 -17.05 -3.24
CA ILE A 93 -1.94 -18.13 -2.74
C ILE A 93 -1.54 -19.43 -3.43
N LYS A 94 -1.08 -20.39 -2.62
CA LYS A 94 -0.73 -21.73 -3.11
C LYS A 94 -1.90 -22.68 -2.90
N VAL A 95 -2.52 -23.10 -3.98
CA VAL A 95 -3.68 -24.02 -3.94
C VAL A 95 -3.51 -25.08 -5.00
N GLY A 96 -3.62 -26.34 -4.61
CA GLY A 96 -3.56 -27.47 -5.54
C GLY A 96 -2.26 -27.59 -6.34
N GLY A 97 -1.13 -27.10 -5.81
CA GLY A 97 0.17 -27.11 -6.49
C GLY A 97 0.45 -25.90 -7.39
N ASN A 98 -0.53 -25.05 -7.61
CA ASN A 98 -0.39 -23.81 -8.37
C ASN A 98 -0.23 -22.61 -7.43
N THR A 99 0.53 -21.60 -7.87
CA THR A 99 0.69 -20.33 -7.13
C THR A 99 0.00 -19.21 -7.90
N TYR A 100 -0.94 -18.54 -7.24
CA TYR A 100 -1.71 -17.43 -7.80
C TYR A 100 -1.28 -16.14 -7.14
N LYS A 101 -0.91 -15.13 -7.96
CA LYS A 101 -0.63 -13.77 -7.47
C LYS A 101 -1.92 -12.98 -7.44
N CYS A 102 -2.33 -12.60 -6.25
CA CYS A 102 -3.63 -11.98 -6.02
C CYS A 102 -3.51 -10.72 -5.18
N ILE A 103 -4.52 -9.86 -5.28
CA ILE A 103 -4.74 -8.76 -4.35
C ILE A 103 -6.01 -9.00 -3.54
N LEU A 104 -5.98 -8.55 -2.29
CA LEU A 104 -7.15 -8.55 -1.43
C LEU A 104 -8.17 -7.53 -1.95
N LYS A 105 -9.40 -7.99 -2.19
CA LYS A 105 -10.48 -7.14 -2.73
C LYS A 105 -11.52 -6.80 -1.69
N ASP A 106 -12.04 -7.81 -0.99
CA ASP A 106 -13.04 -7.63 0.04
C ASP A 106 -12.85 -8.59 1.21
N LEU A 107 -13.35 -8.20 2.37
CA LEU A 107 -13.27 -8.92 3.62
C LEU A 107 -14.61 -8.87 4.32
N GLN A 108 -15.05 -10.02 4.83
CA GLN A 108 -16.24 -10.11 5.63
C GLN A 108 -15.89 -10.55 7.05
N PHE A 109 -16.31 -9.76 8.03
CA PHE A 109 -16.13 -10.04 9.44
C PHE A 109 -17.45 -10.35 10.11
N GLU A 110 -17.41 -11.17 11.14
CA GLU A 110 -18.54 -11.36 12.02
C GLU A 110 -18.75 -10.13 12.91
N LYS A 111 -19.99 -9.69 13.05
CA LYS A 111 -20.32 -8.41 13.70
C LYS A 111 -20.10 -8.39 15.22
N VAL A 112 -19.98 -9.54 15.85
CA VAL A 112 -19.90 -9.67 17.33
C VAL A 112 -18.52 -10.13 17.77
N SER A 113 -17.96 -11.14 17.08
CA SER A 113 -16.66 -11.73 17.44
C SER A 113 -15.49 -11.11 16.71
N ASP A 114 -15.75 -10.31 15.66
CA ASP A 114 -14.73 -9.77 14.73
C ASP A 114 -13.90 -10.86 14.02
N ASP A 115 -14.43 -12.10 13.99
CA ASP A 115 -13.78 -13.19 13.26
C ASP A 115 -13.94 -13.03 11.76
N LEU A 116 -12.91 -13.42 11.01
CA LEU A 116 -12.93 -13.38 9.56
C LEU A 116 -13.85 -14.48 9.01
N ILE A 117 -14.92 -14.09 8.30
CA ILE A 117 -15.92 -14.99 7.75
C ILE A 117 -15.59 -15.42 6.32
N HIS A 118 -15.14 -14.47 5.48
CA HIS A 118 -14.89 -14.67 4.05
C HIS A 118 -13.82 -13.72 3.55
N VAL A 119 -13.06 -14.17 2.55
CA VAL A 119 -12.01 -13.35 1.91
C VAL A 119 -12.12 -13.48 0.40
N ASP A 120 -12.15 -12.35 -0.28
CA ASP A 120 -12.21 -12.25 -1.73
C ASP A 120 -10.88 -11.77 -2.30
N PHE A 121 -10.32 -12.57 -3.20
CA PHE A 121 -9.08 -12.26 -3.90
C PHE A 121 -9.30 -12.06 -5.38
N LEU A 122 -8.64 -11.07 -5.93
CA LEU A 122 -8.60 -10.82 -7.36
C LEU A 122 -7.23 -11.22 -7.91
N GLU A 123 -7.22 -12.14 -8.87
CA GLU A 123 -6.00 -12.56 -9.56
C GLU A 123 -5.46 -11.43 -10.43
N LEU A 124 -4.14 -11.22 -10.37
CA LEU A 124 -3.43 -10.22 -11.15
C LEU A 124 -3.02 -10.80 -12.50
N ILE A 125 -3.65 -10.32 -13.57
CA ILE A 125 -3.28 -10.61 -14.94
C ILE A 125 -2.57 -9.38 -15.49
N GLU A 126 -1.41 -9.54 -16.09
CA GLU A 126 -0.52 -8.45 -16.51
C GLU A 126 -1.17 -7.40 -17.41
N ASP A 127 -2.13 -7.81 -18.25
CA ASP A 127 -2.77 -6.96 -19.26
C ASP A 127 -4.11 -6.36 -18.83
N LYS A 128 -4.63 -6.75 -17.67
CA LYS A 128 -5.90 -6.25 -17.16
C LYS A 128 -5.68 -5.12 -16.15
N ALA A 129 -6.36 -3.99 -16.36
CA ALA A 129 -6.40 -2.92 -15.37
C ALA A 129 -7.21 -3.37 -14.14
N VAL A 130 -6.63 -3.19 -12.97
CA VAL A 130 -7.17 -3.62 -11.69
C VAL A 130 -7.50 -2.41 -10.84
N VAL A 131 -8.62 -2.46 -10.13
CA VAL A 131 -9.00 -1.46 -9.13
C VAL A 131 -8.51 -1.93 -7.77
N ALA A 132 -7.49 -1.26 -7.25
CA ALA A 132 -6.92 -1.52 -5.93
C ALA A 132 -7.24 -0.37 -4.96
N THR A 133 -7.33 -0.70 -3.66
CA THR A 133 -7.47 0.30 -2.59
C THR A 133 -6.11 0.48 -1.94
N LEU A 134 -5.46 1.64 -2.21
CA LEU A 134 -4.12 1.93 -1.72
C LEU A 134 -4.17 2.84 -0.49
N PRO A 135 -3.33 2.60 0.53
CA PRO A 135 -3.21 3.49 1.67
C PRO A 135 -2.49 4.79 1.29
N VAL A 136 -2.90 5.89 1.93
CA VAL A 136 -2.30 7.22 1.73
C VAL A 136 -1.40 7.54 2.91
N ARG A 137 -0.15 7.92 2.63
CA ARG A 137 0.79 8.44 3.61
C ARG A 137 0.94 9.94 3.42
N TYR A 138 0.63 10.69 4.46
CA TYR A 138 0.81 12.15 4.49
C TYR A 138 2.23 12.46 4.95
N THR A 139 3.00 13.13 4.09
CA THR A 139 4.40 13.50 4.34
C THR A 139 4.53 15.00 4.55
N GLY A 140 5.51 15.42 5.36
CA GLY A 140 5.80 16.80 5.64
C GLY A 140 5.01 17.38 6.83
N ASN A 141 5.45 18.57 7.28
CA ASN A 141 4.80 19.34 8.34
C ASN A 141 4.13 20.56 7.74
N SER A 142 2.82 20.64 7.81
CA SER A 142 2.07 21.75 7.26
C SER A 142 2.35 23.07 8.00
N ILE A 143 2.37 24.17 7.26
CA ILE A 143 2.50 25.54 7.80
C ILE A 143 1.37 25.82 8.79
N GLY A 144 0.15 25.39 8.46
CA GLY A 144 -1.02 25.55 9.32
C GLY A 144 -0.90 24.84 10.68
N VAL A 145 -0.19 23.68 10.74
CA VAL A 145 0.06 23.00 12.02
C VAL A 145 1.12 23.77 12.83
N LYS A 146 2.15 24.32 12.19
CA LYS A 146 3.13 25.18 12.86
C LYS A 146 2.49 26.43 13.46
N ASN A 147 1.43 26.94 12.83
CA ASN A 147 0.65 28.08 13.31
C ASN A 147 -0.45 27.70 14.33
N GLY A 148 -0.34 26.50 14.94
CA GLY A 148 -1.25 26.05 16.00
C GLY A 148 -2.54 25.37 15.51
N GLY A 149 -2.68 25.10 14.20
CA GLY A 149 -3.77 24.31 13.65
C GLY A 149 -3.60 22.81 13.92
N ARG A 150 -4.70 22.04 13.75
CA ARG A 150 -4.68 20.59 13.85
C ARG A 150 -4.92 19.99 12.47
N LEU A 151 -4.02 19.12 12.02
CA LEU A 151 -4.21 18.33 10.81
C LEU A 151 -5.24 17.24 11.06
N VAL A 152 -6.29 17.20 10.24
CA VAL A 152 -7.32 16.15 10.25
C VAL A 152 -7.28 15.44 8.92
N THR A 153 -6.91 14.17 8.95
CA THR A 153 -6.92 13.29 7.77
C THR A 153 -8.30 12.67 7.63
N LYS A 154 -9.00 12.94 6.53
CA LYS A 154 -10.34 12.42 6.25
C LYS A 154 -10.31 11.12 5.45
N LEU A 155 -9.41 11.03 4.48
CA LEU A 155 -9.22 9.83 3.67
C LEU A 155 -7.90 9.16 4.06
N LYS A 156 -7.98 7.89 4.42
CA LYS A 156 -6.81 7.03 4.69
C LYS A 156 -6.45 6.14 3.52
N THR A 157 -7.40 5.90 2.63
CA THR A 157 -7.24 5.00 1.48
C THR A 157 -7.85 5.61 0.23
N LEU A 158 -7.25 5.34 -0.94
CA LEU A 158 -7.75 5.75 -2.25
C LEU A 158 -8.00 4.53 -3.12
N LYS A 159 -9.12 4.54 -3.85
CA LYS A 159 -9.41 3.55 -4.88
C LYS A 159 -8.78 4.00 -6.19
N VAL A 160 -7.85 3.22 -6.70
CA VAL A 160 -7.08 3.54 -7.90
C VAL A 160 -7.20 2.41 -8.90
N LYS A 161 -7.43 2.77 -10.15
CA LYS A 161 -7.41 1.84 -11.28
C LYS A 161 -6.06 1.94 -11.96
N THR A 162 -5.34 0.83 -12.03
CA THR A 162 -4.00 0.78 -12.60
C THR A 162 -3.68 -0.59 -13.17
N LEU A 163 -2.65 -0.67 -13.99
CA LEU A 163 -2.09 -1.95 -14.42
C LEU A 163 -1.27 -2.57 -13.28
N PRO A 164 -1.21 -3.91 -13.16
CA PRO A 164 -0.45 -4.59 -12.11
C PRO A 164 1.03 -4.18 -12.03
N LYS A 165 1.63 -3.81 -13.17
CA LYS A 165 3.03 -3.35 -13.27
C LYS A 165 3.28 -2.02 -12.57
N ASN A 166 2.25 -1.18 -12.42
CA ASN A 166 2.35 0.17 -11.85
C ASN A 166 1.79 0.26 -10.43
N LEU A 167 1.43 -0.86 -9.80
CA LEU A 167 0.96 -0.88 -8.43
C LEU A 167 2.06 -0.37 -7.49
N LYS A 168 1.67 0.47 -6.53
CA LYS A 168 2.53 1.00 -5.45
C LYS A 168 2.02 0.51 -4.10
N GLU A 169 2.90 0.41 -3.12
CA GLU A 169 2.52 0.01 -1.76
C GLU A 169 1.69 1.10 -1.04
N PHE A 170 1.97 2.36 -1.31
CA PHE A 170 1.28 3.52 -0.73
C PHE A 170 1.36 4.71 -1.67
N ILE A 171 0.49 5.69 -1.44
CA ILE A 171 0.47 6.97 -2.14
C ILE A 171 0.96 8.04 -1.18
N GLU A 172 2.02 8.76 -1.56
CA GLU A 172 2.55 9.87 -0.78
C GLU A 172 1.85 11.17 -1.16
N VAL A 173 1.40 11.90 -0.15
CA VAL A 173 0.77 13.21 -0.30
C VAL A 173 1.49 14.22 0.55
N ASP A 174 2.08 15.24 -0.09
CA ASP A 174 2.79 16.31 0.60
C ASP A 174 1.79 17.33 1.17
N VAL A 175 1.83 17.51 2.49
CA VAL A 175 0.99 18.48 3.21
C VAL A 175 1.74 19.74 3.62
N THR A 176 2.98 19.92 3.19
CA THR A 176 3.86 21.01 3.64
C THR A 176 3.27 22.40 3.37
N LYS A 177 2.64 22.58 2.20
CA LYS A 177 2.07 23.85 1.75
C LYS A 177 0.68 24.16 2.32
N LEU A 178 0.15 23.28 3.19
CA LEU A 178 -1.20 23.44 3.70
C LEU A 178 -1.28 24.46 4.82
N ASP A 179 -2.01 25.54 4.59
CA ASP A 179 -2.26 26.62 5.54
C ASP A 179 -3.45 26.33 6.47
N LEU A 180 -3.70 27.24 7.42
CA LEU A 180 -4.89 27.21 8.29
C LEU A 180 -6.17 27.25 7.45
N ASN A 181 -7.12 26.38 7.78
CA ASN A 181 -8.36 26.15 7.03
C ASN A 181 -8.17 25.68 5.57
N GLY A 182 -6.96 25.36 5.17
CA GLY A 182 -6.66 24.77 3.86
C GLY A 182 -7.16 23.34 3.77
N ASN A 183 -7.52 22.91 2.55
CA ASN A 183 -7.93 21.55 2.24
C ASN A 183 -7.12 21.04 1.05
N ILE A 184 -6.62 19.82 1.15
CA ILE A 184 -6.10 19.08 0.00
C ILE A 184 -7.21 18.15 -0.48
N ARG A 185 -7.52 18.19 -1.77
CA ARG A 185 -8.53 17.37 -2.41
C ARG A 185 -7.90 16.28 -3.24
N VAL A 186 -8.70 15.31 -3.66
CA VAL A 186 -8.26 14.21 -4.53
C VAL A 186 -7.73 14.73 -5.87
N GLU A 187 -8.29 15.83 -6.40
CA GLU A 187 -7.86 16.48 -7.66
C GLU A 187 -6.44 17.07 -7.62
N ASP A 188 -5.94 17.43 -6.43
CA ASP A 188 -4.62 18.05 -6.26
C ASP A 188 -3.47 17.04 -6.40
N ILE A 189 -3.80 15.74 -6.40
CA ILE A 189 -2.80 14.68 -6.47
C ILE A 189 -2.58 14.27 -7.92
N LYS A 190 -1.34 14.42 -8.36
CA LYS A 190 -0.89 13.91 -9.65
C LYS A 190 -0.28 12.53 -9.45
N LEU A 191 -0.91 11.51 -9.99
CA LEU A 191 -0.41 10.14 -9.98
C LEU A 191 -0.02 9.74 -11.39
N ASP A 192 1.21 9.28 -11.55
CA ASP A 192 1.69 8.80 -12.84
C ASP A 192 1.13 7.41 -13.13
N ASN A 193 0.51 7.23 -14.29
CA ASN A 193 -0.04 5.96 -14.79
C ASN A 193 -1.11 5.31 -13.90
N MET A 194 -1.82 6.10 -13.09
CA MET A 194 -2.91 5.64 -12.22
C MET A 194 -4.13 6.54 -12.36
N GLU A 195 -5.29 5.94 -12.46
CA GLU A 195 -6.57 6.62 -12.54
C GLU A 195 -7.29 6.55 -11.18
N VAL A 196 -7.55 7.69 -10.56
CA VAL A 196 -8.25 7.74 -9.27
C VAL A 196 -9.74 7.62 -9.50
N MET A 197 -10.36 6.64 -8.85
CA MET A 197 -11.80 6.37 -8.95
C MET A 197 -12.64 7.16 -7.96
N ASN A 198 -12.02 7.76 -6.95
CA ASN A 198 -12.72 8.58 -5.97
C ASN A 198 -13.16 9.90 -6.58
N SER A 199 -14.26 10.49 -6.06
CA SER A 199 -14.71 11.80 -6.50
C SER A 199 -13.63 12.88 -6.26
N PRO A 200 -13.31 13.73 -7.25
CA PRO A 200 -12.23 14.72 -7.16
C PRO A 200 -12.44 15.76 -6.06
N ARG A 201 -13.70 16.04 -5.71
CA ARG A 201 -14.07 17.05 -4.70
C ARG A 201 -13.87 16.61 -3.25
N ILE A 202 -13.59 15.33 -3.00
CA ILE A 202 -13.46 14.81 -1.63
C ILE A 202 -12.18 15.36 -0.99
N PRO A 203 -12.29 16.03 0.18
CA PRO A 203 -11.11 16.48 0.91
C PRO A 203 -10.39 15.30 1.53
N MET A 204 -9.07 15.22 1.33
CA MET A 204 -8.21 14.18 1.87
C MET A 204 -7.63 14.58 3.23
N ALA A 205 -7.08 15.76 3.32
CA ALA A 205 -6.53 16.33 4.53
C ALA A 205 -6.97 17.79 4.68
N THR A 206 -7.24 18.20 5.91
CA THR A 206 -7.69 19.54 6.27
C THR A 206 -6.96 20.00 7.51
N VAL A 207 -6.49 21.24 7.56
CA VAL A 207 -6.02 21.84 8.79
C VAL A 207 -7.15 22.66 9.42
N VAL A 208 -7.55 22.27 10.61
CA VAL A 208 -8.64 22.92 11.36
C VAL A 208 -8.05 23.76 12.46
N LEU A 209 -8.63 24.95 12.70
CA LEU A 209 -8.29 25.81 13.83
C LEU A 209 -8.64 25.13 15.15
N THR A 210 -7.71 25.17 16.09
CA THR A 210 -7.96 24.73 17.47
C THR A 210 -8.91 25.68 18.19
N ARG A 211 -9.53 25.23 19.28
CA ARG A 211 -10.45 26.07 20.07
C ARG A 211 -9.74 27.29 20.65
N GLN A 212 -8.49 27.15 21.05
CA GLN A 212 -7.67 28.23 21.57
C GLN A 212 -7.44 29.33 20.54
N LEU A 213 -6.97 28.98 19.34
CA LEU A 213 -6.79 29.94 18.25
C LEU A 213 -8.10 30.63 17.82
N LYS A 214 -9.23 29.92 17.86
CA LYS A 214 -10.53 30.53 17.59
C LYS A 214 -10.93 31.57 18.64
N GLN A 215 -10.57 31.32 19.90
CA GLN A 215 -10.83 32.27 20.98
C GLN A 215 -9.93 33.50 20.89
N GLU A 216 -8.64 33.32 20.57
CA GLU A 216 -7.68 34.40 20.34
C GLU A 216 -8.11 35.29 19.18
N GLN A 217 -8.41 34.70 18.03
CA GLN A 217 -8.93 35.43 16.86
C GLN A 217 -10.23 36.15 17.12
N ALA A 218 -11.12 35.54 17.92
CA ALA A 218 -12.39 36.19 18.32
C ALA A 218 -12.17 37.31 19.33
N ALA A 219 -11.13 37.26 20.16
CA ALA A 219 -10.74 38.34 21.07
C ALA A 219 -10.13 39.51 20.30
N GLU A 220 -9.20 39.23 19.40
CA GLU A 220 -8.57 40.26 18.53
C GLU A 220 -9.61 40.98 17.66
N ALA A 221 -10.54 40.24 17.04
CA ALA A 221 -11.63 40.83 16.24
C ALA A 221 -12.60 41.69 17.05
N LYS A 222 -12.68 41.50 18.37
CA LYS A 222 -13.51 42.34 19.28
C LYS A 222 -12.75 43.60 19.70
N GLU A 223 -11.44 43.54 19.83
CA GLU A 223 -10.61 44.72 20.15
C GLU A 223 -10.55 45.67 18.97
N ASP A 224 -10.40 45.20 17.75
CA ASP A 224 -10.37 46.02 16.56
C ASP A 224 -11.74 46.73 16.29
N LYS A 225 -12.83 46.09 16.67
CA LYS A 225 -14.19 46.72 16.60
C LYS A 225 -14.41 47.77 17.69
N LYS A 226 -13.65 47.73 18.79
CA LYS A 226 -13.73 48.75 19.84
C LYS A 226 -12.84 49.98 19.57
N LYS A 227 -11.86 49.83 18.67
CA LYS A 227 -10.93 50.93 18.27
C LYS A 227 -11.46 51.74 17.07
N LYS A 228 -12.54 51.33 16.45
CA LYS A 228 -13.23 52.05 15.37
C LYS A 228 -14.52 52.67 15.89
#